data_905533009bf7ecd7078e21f1fd81250f
#
_entry.id   905533009bf7ecd7078e21f1fd81250f
#
_cell.length_a   1.000
_cell.length_b   1.000
_cell.length_c   1.000
_cell.angle_alpha   90.00
_cell.angle_beta   90.00
_cell.angle_gamma   90.00
#
_symmetry.space_group_name_H-M   'P 1'
#
loop_
_entity.id
_entity.type
_entity.pdbx_description
1 polymer ?
#
loop_
_entity_poly.entity_id
_entity_poly.type
_entity_poly.pdbx_seq_one_letter_code
_entity_poly.pdbx_strand_id
1 'polypeptide(L)'
;LQYSDSYRCVYRNTAHHSEDDLNHNGKLFPMALGFLEYEEPICLYQYTANRMSYRAADCYETEYVGFGALEGDFCWSVAEDASVFCTLHPDNYLMQFEMGCTIPLEQLGKKELTVSVYVNNALAGELVIDKSNNGGTLSLPISSLLLLDDAQNQVMLRCELWNASTVTPNDKRQLGFPLRSLRFIRK
;
A
#
# COMPACT_ATOMS: atom_id res chain seq x y z
N LEU A 1 18.56 -25.28 0.12
CA LEU A 1 18.12 -23.97 0.62
C LEU A 1 16.60 -24.00 0.75
N GLN A 2 16.09 -23.95 1.98
CA GLN A 2 14.69 -23.71 2.22
C GLN A 2 14.43 -22.21 1.96
N TYR A 3 13.72 -21.91 0.89
CA TYR A 3 13.32 -20.56 0.57
C TYR A 3 12.17 -20.19 1.50
N SER A 4 12.32 -19.09 2.23
CA SER A 4 11.21 -18.53 2.98
C SER A 4 10.23 -17.84 2.02
N ASP A 5 8.96 -17.73 2.38
CA ASP A 5 7.90 -17.04 1.63
C ASP A 5 8.21 -15.56 1.35
N SER A 6 9.36 -15.06 1.88
CA SER A 6 9.82 -13.68 1.73
C SER A 6 10.70 -13.44 0.50
N TYR A 7 11.01 -14.46 -0.29
CA TYR A 7 11.86 -14.31 -1.46
C TYR A 7 11.13 -14.69 -2.75
N ARG A 8 11.19 -13.80 -3.71
CA ARG A 8 10.67 -14.01 -5.05
C ARG A 8 11.82 -14.27 -6.02
N CYS A 9 11.68 -15.31 -6.85
CA CYS A 9 12.59 -15.53 -7.97
C CYS A 9 12.34 -14.46 -9.03
N VAL A 10 13.28 -13.53 -9.20
CA VAL A 10 13.20 -12.45 -10.21
C VAL A 10 13.91 -12.82 -11.51
N TYR A 11 14.80 -13.82 -11.44
CA TYR A 11 15.54 -14.30 -12.59
C TYR A 11 15.89 -15.76 -12.41
N ARG A 12 15.57 -16.57 -13.40
CA ARG A 12 16.01 -17.96 -13.49
C ARG A 12 16.70 -18.17 -14.82
N ASN A 13 17.94 -18.52 -14.79
CA ASN A 13 18.68 -18.91 -15.97
C ASN A 13 18.94 -20.40 -15.99
N THR A 14 18.61 -21.04 -17.10
CA THR A 14 18.79 -22.49 -17.31
C THR A 14 19.97 -22.81 -18.22
N ALA A 15 20.72 -21.80 -18.67
CA ALA A 15 21.86 -21.96 -19.55
C ALA A 15 23.19 -21.89 -18.77
N HIS A 16 24.22 -22.49 -19.29
CA HIS A 16 25.61 -22.30 -18.87
C HIS A 16 25.99 -20.83 -19.00
N HIS A 17 26.56 -20.24 -17.98
CA HIS A 17 27.05 -18.87 -18.00
C HIS A 17 28.54 -18.79 -17.80
N SER A 18 29.19 -18.10 -18.73
CA SER A 18 30.55 -17.61 -18.52
C SER A 18 30.53 -16.43 -17.52
N GLU A 19 31.69 -16.11 -16.98
CA GLU A 19 31.88 -14.95 -16.12
C GLU A 19 31.42 -13.65 -16.79
N ASP A 20 31.60 -13.51 -18.10
CA ASP A 20 31.16 -12.36 -18.89
C ASP A 20 29.64 -12.24 -18.97
N ASP A 21 28.92 -13.35 -19.09
CA ASP A 21 27.45 -13.37 -19.08
C ASP A 21 26.88 -12.93 -17.73
N LEU A 22 27.50 -13.35 -16.64
CA LEU A 22 27.12 -12.96 -15.29
C LEU A 22 27.37 -11.47 -15.05
N ASN A 23 28.47 -10.93 -15.56
CA ASN A 23 28.78 -9.51 -15.45
C ASN A 23 27.83 -8.63 -16.31
N HIS A 24 27.38 -9.10 -17.47
CA HIS A 24 26.44 -8.36 -18.33
C HIS A 24 25.02 -8.31 -17.77
N ASN A 25 24.57 -9.41 -17.19
CA ASN A 25 23.23 -9.53 -16.60
C ASN A 25 23.23 -9.15 -15.10
N GLY A 26 24.39 -9.09 -14.49
CA GLY A 26 24.59 -9.00 -13.05
C GLY A 26 24.67 -7.60 -12.46
N LYS A 27 24.07 -6.58 -13.10
CA LYS A 27 23.98 -5.24 -12.48
C LYS A 27 23.33 -5.24 -11.09
N LEU A 28 22.67 -6.33 -10.71
CA LEU A 28 22.03 -6.47 -9.39
C LEU A 28 22.95 -7.06 -8.31
N PHE A 29 24.03 -7.82 -8.70
CA PHE A 29 24.92 -8.47 -7.73
C PHE A 29 26.36 -8.61 -8.24
N PRO A 30 27.07 -7.52 -8.51
CA PRO A 30 28.39 -7.61 -9.12
C PRO A 30 29.46 -8.29 -8.26
N MET A 31 29.19 -8.51 -6.97
CA MET A 31 30.19 -9.05 -6.04
C MET A 31 29.93 -10.49 -5.58
N ALA A 32 28.72 -11.01 -5.74
CA ALA A 32 28.37 -12.32 -5.19
C ALA A 32 28.57 -13.48 -6.18
N LEU A 33 28.69 -13.17 -7.48
CA LEU A 33 28.70 -14.18 -8.54
C LEU A 33 30.00 -14.21 -9.34
N GLY A 34 30.95 -13.35 -9.03
CA GLY A 34 32.10 -13.02 -9.85
C GLY A 34 33.20 -14.07 -10.00
N PHE A 35 33.00 -15.34 -9.66
CA PHE A 35 34.08 -16.37 -9.84
C PHE A 35 33.56 -17.80 -9.86
N LEU A 36 32.27 -18.03 -10.14
CA LEU A 36 31.73 -19.38 -10.09
C LEU A 36 31.20 -19.78 -11.46
N GLU A 37 31.81 -20.79 -12.04
CA GLU A 37 31.18 -21.54 -13.13
C GLU A 37 30.05 -22.40 -12.54
N TYR A 38 28.82 -22.14 -12.97
CA TYR A 38 27.67 -22.92 -12.54
C TYR A 38 27.23 -23.85 -13.65
N GLU A 39 27.26 -25.12 -13.37
CA GLU A 39 26.63 -26.13 -14.23
C GLU A 39 25.12 -26.22 -14.03
N GLU A 40 24.59 -25.56 -12.96
CA GLU A 40 23.18 -25.60 -12.58
C GLU A 40 22.47 -24.25 -12.78
N PRO A 41 21.14 -24.27 -12.90
CA PRO A 41 20.36 -23.04 -13.06
C PRO A 41 20.60 -22.06 -11.91
N ILE A 42 20.90 -20.82 -12.24
CA ILE A 42 21.03 -19.74 -11.26
C ILE A 42 19.67 -19.07 -11.09
N CYS A 43 19.20 -19.01 -9.86
CA CYS A 43 18.00 -18.27 -9.49
C CYS A 43 18.40 -17.06 -8.65
N LEU A 44 18.07 -15.87 -9.10
CA LEU A 44 18.15 -14.65 -8.33
C LEU A 44 16.81 -14.41 -7.64
N TYR A 45 16.85 -14.19 -6.34
CA TYR A 45 15.67 -13.94 -5.54
C TYR A 45 15.66 -12.52 -5.03
N GLN A 46 14.57 -11.83 -5.26
CA GLN A 46 14.31 -10.56 -4.63
C GLN A 46 13.57 -10.82 -3.30
N TYR A 47 14.04 -10.21 -2.23
CA TYR A 47 13.32 -10.20 -0.97
C TYR A 47 12.04 -9.38 -1.14
N THR A 48 10.90 -10.03 -1.07
CA THR A 48 9.58 -9.38 -0.99
C THR A 48 9.11 -9.49 0.45
N ALA A 49 9.41 -8.49 1.25
CA ALA A 49 8.86 -8.42 2.59
C ALA A 49 7.34 -8.30 2.50
N ASN A 50 6.62 -9.22 3.14
CA ASN A 50 5.19 -9.05 3.39
C ASN A 50 5.03 -7.90 4.40
N ARG A 51 4.86 -6.70 3.89
CA ARG A 51 4.78 -5.50 4.72
C ARG A 51 3.37 -5.33 5.23
N MET A 52 3.21 -5.43 6.53
CA MET A 52 1.91 -5.43 7.21
C MET A 52 1.46 -4.04 7.66
N SER A 53 2.26 -2.99 7.49
CA SER A 53 1.93 -1.63 7.89
C SER A 53 2.47 -0.60 6.93
N TYR A 54 1.60 0.28 6.46
CA TYR A 54 1.86 1.37 5.54
C TYR A 54 1.48 2.67 6.25
N ARG A 55 2.47 3.37 6.79
CA ARG A 55 2.29 4.65 7.47
C ARG A 55 2.58 5.78 6.49
N ALA A 56 1.74 6.82 6.47
CA ALA A 56 1.92 7.97 5.59
C ALA A 56 3.33 8.60 5.75
N ALA A 57 3.81 8.72 6.99
CA ALA A 57 5.13 9.30 7.27
C ALA A 57 6.31 8.48 6.73
N ASP A 58 6.15 7.16 6.53
CA ASP A 58 7.24 6.25 6.15
C ASP A 58 7.26 5.95 4.64
N CYS A 59 6.12 6.05 3.94
CA CYS A 59 5.97 5.56 2.56
C CYS A 59 5.26 6.52 1.61
N TYR A 60 4.99 7.73 2.06
CA TYR A 60 4.19 8.72 1.35
C TYR A 60 4.56 8.91 -0.14
N GLU A 61 5.84 9.08 -0.45
CA GLU A 61 6.26 9.42 -1.81
C GLU A 61 6.20 8.27 -2.81
N THR A 62 6.27 7.03 -2.34
CA THR A 62 6.41 5.85 -3.20
C THR A 62 5.16 5.00 -3.29
N GLU A 63 4.32 5.03 -2.26
CA GLU A 63 3.22 4.08 -2.11
C GLU A 63 1.84 4.77 -2.01
N TYR A 64 1.81 6.09 -1.86
CA TYR A 64 0.57 6.87 -1.72
C TYR A 64 0.30 7.72 -2.97
N VAL A 65 -0.86 7.52 -3.59
CA VAL A 65 -1.31 8.27 -4.78
C VAL A 65 -2.68 8.87 -4.51
N GLY A 66 -2.88 10.13 -4.91
CA GLY A 66 -4.14 10.86 -4.64
C GLY A 66 -4.23 11.46 -3.25
N PHE A 67 -3.08 11.59 -2.56
CA PHE A 67 -2.96 12.24 -1.27
C PHE A 67 -2.24 13.59 -1.38
N GLY A 68 -2.60 14.53 -0.51
CA GLY A 68 -1.96 15.83 -0.38
C GLY A 68 -0.65 15.76 0.42
N ALA A 69 -0.03 16.90 0.71
CA ALA A 69 1.19 16.95 1.50
C ALA A 69 1.03 16.32 2.88
N LEU A 70 2.13 15.78 3.42
CA LEU A 70 2.16 15.21 4.76
C LEU A 70 1.94 16.31 5.81
N GLU A 71 0.98 16.11 6.69
CA GLU A 71 0.66 17.00 7.82
C GLU A 71 1.02 16.28 9.14
N GLY A 72 2.28 16.42 9.57
CA GLY A 72 2.80 15.66 10.70
C GLY A 72 3.02 14.19 10.34
N ASP A 73 2.13 13.30 10.74
CA ASP A 73 2.22 11.85 10.53
C ASP A 73 1.06 11.28 9.69
N PHE A 74 0.26 12.12 9.06
CA PHE A 74 -0.86 11.74 8.19
C PHE A 74 -0.93 12.62 6.94
N CYS A 75 -1.74 12.21 5.96
CA CYS A 75 -2.05 13.00 4.78
C CYS A 75 -3.55 12.94 4.46
N TRP A 76 -4.08 14.02 3.89
CA TRP A 76 -5.45 14.05 3.38
C TRP A 76 -5.53 13.44 2.00
N SER A 77 -6.57 12.64 1.73
CA SER A 77 -6.91 12.37 0.34
C SER A 77 -7.38 13.66 -0.33
N VAL A 78 -6.84 13.94 -1.53
CA VAL A 78 -7.13 15.12 -2.35
C VAL A 78 -7.69 14.73 -3.73
N ALA A 79 -7.88 13.45 -3.95
CA ALA A 79 -8.58 12.85 -5.07
C ALA A 79 -9.71 11.96 -4.53
N GLU A 80 -10.81 11.85 -5.28
CA GLU A 80 -11.90 10.94 -4.93
C GLU A 80 -11.40 9.50 -4.85
N ASP A 81 -10.49 9.11 -5.75
CA ASP A 81 -9.81 7.83 -5.79
C ASP A 81 -8.37 8.01 -5.28
N ALA A 82 -8.15 7.74 -4.01
CA ALA A 82 -6.82 7.72 -3.42
C ALA A 82 -6.34 6.28 -3.23
N SER A 83 -5.08 5.99 -3.49
CA SER A 83 -4.56 4.62 -3.51
C SER A 83 -3.33 4.47 -2.64
N VAL A 84 -3.25 3.34 -1.95
CA VAL A 84 -2.06 2.86 -1.27
C VAL A 84 -1.60 1.57 -1.93
N PHE A 85 -0.34 1.52 -2.35
CA PHE A 85 0.24 0.35 -2.99
C PHE A 85 0.94 -0.53 -1.95
N CYS A 86 0.50 -1.78 -1.86
CA CYS A 86 0.86 -2.70 -0.81
C CYS A 86 1.53 -3.96 -1.37
N THR A 87 2.53 -4.48 -0.68
CA THR A 87 3.11 -5.80 -0.94
C THR A 87 2.58 -6.78 0.09
N LEU A 88 1.55 -7.54 -0.28
CA LEU A 88 0.88 -8.51 0.57
C LEU A 88 0.80 -9.85 -0.14
N HIS A 89 1.10 -10.94 0.56
CA HIS A 89 0.81 -12.28 0.06
C HIS A 89 -0.70 -12.55 0.08
N PRO A 90 -1.21 -13.42 -0.82
CA PRO A 90 -2.62 -13.80 -0.84
C PRO A 90 -3.02 -14.56 0.43
N ASP A 91 -3.56 -13.84 1.40
CA ASP A 91 -4.10 -14.37 2.63
C ASP A 91 -5.32 -13.54 3.08
N ASN A 92 -6.03 -14.02 4.08
CA ASN A 92 -7.13 -13.27 4.66
C ASN A 92 -6.60 -12.30 5.72
N TYR A 93 -6.94 -11.02 5.55
CA TYR A 93 -6.51 -9.96 6.46
C TYR A 93 -7.68 -9.23 7.08
N LEU A 94 -7.45 -8.67 8.26
CA LEU A 94 -8.20 -7.55 8.78
C LEU A 94 -7.39 -6.28 8.47
N MET A 95 -7.85 -5.49 7.50
CA MET A 95 -7.29 -4.17 7.24
C MET A 95 -7.77 -3.20 8.33
N GLN A 96 -6.85 -2.50 8.94
CA GLN A 96 -7.10 -1.40 9.85
C GLN A 96 -6.75 -0.08 9.13
N PHE A 97 -7.74 0.79 9.05
CA PHE A 97 -7.64 2.14 8.52
C PHE A 97 -7.55 3.11 9.72
N GLU A 98 -6.38 3.68 9.95
CA GLU A 98 -6.13 4.62 11.05
C GLU A 98 -6.20 6.05 10.54
N MET A 99 -7.06 6.85 11.14
CA MET A 99 -7.21 8.27 10.82
C MET A 99 -6.16 9.12 11.55
N GLY A 100 -5.66 10.16 10.86
CA GLY A 100 -4.68 11.09 11.44
C GLY A 100 -5.31 12.18 12.30
N CYS A 101 -6.55 12.55 11.97
CA CYS A 101 -7.33 13.55 12.72
C CYS A 101 -8.83 13.32 12.49
N THR A 102 -9.65 14.14 13.11
CA THR A 102 -11.10 14.13 12.92
C THR A 102 -11.52 14.90 11.68
N ILE A 103 -12.56 14.41 11.00
CA ILE A 103 -13.25 15.14 9.93
C ILE A 103 -14.34 16.02 10.57
N PRO A 104 -14.50 17.28 10.17
CA PRO A 104 -15.46 18.20 10.76
C PRO A 104 -16.90 17.95 10.25
N LEU A 105 -17.44 16.74 10.43
CA LEU A 105 -18.71 16.28 9.87
C LEU A 105 -19.88 17.24 10.17
N GLU A 106 -19.97 17.76 11.40
CA GLU A 106 -21.06 18.66 11.80
C GLU A 106 -21.01 19.99 11.01
N GLN A 107 -19.80 20.55 10.81
CA GLN A 107 -19.62 21.79 10.05
C GLN A 107 -19.89 21.59 8.55
N LEU A 108 -19.69 20.37 8.05
CA LEU A 108 -20.01 19.98 6.69
C LEU A 108 -21.50 19.65 6.49
N GLY A 109 -22.30 19.65 7.57
CA GLY A 109 -23.69 19.21 7.53
C GLY A 109 -23.86 17.72 7.22
N LYS A 110 -22.83 16.92 7.43
CA LYS A 110 -22.83 15.48 7.17
C LYS A 110 -22.97 14.70 8.47
N LYS A 111 -23.75 13.62 8.42
CA LYS A 111 -23.85 12.66 9.55
C LYS A 111 -22.69 11.66 9.50
N GLU A 112 -22.25 11.31 8.31
CA GLU A 112 -21.25 10.32 8.03
C GLU A 112 -20.51 10.62 6.72
N LEU A 113 -19.34 10.02 6.55
CA LEU A 113 -18.59 9.95 5.30
C LEU A 113 -18.29 8.48 5.01
N THR A 114 -18.66 8.01 3.83
CA THR A 114 -18.37 6.65 3.40
C THR A 114 -17.10 6.61 2.57
N VAL A 115 -16.23 5.66 2.87
CA VAL A 115 -15.02 5.34 2.09
C VAL A 115 -15.18 3.93 1.52
N SER A 116 -15.42 3.83 0.22
CA SER A 116 -15.47 2.54 -0.46
C SER A 116 -14.06 2.04 -0.72
N VAL A 117 -13.79 0.80 -0.32
CA VAL A 117 -12.46 0.17 -0.41
C VAL A 117 -12.46 -0.82 -1.56
N TYR A 118 -11.55 -0.62 -2.50
CA TYR A 118 -11.30 -1.54 -3.61
C TYR A 118 -9.89 -2.12 -3.48
N VAL A 119 -9.77 -3.41 -3.74
CA VAL A 119 -8.48 -4.08 -3.84
C VAL A 119 -8.33 -4.60 -5.27
N ASN A 120 -7.31 -4.15 -5.99
CA ASN A 120 -7.06 -4.51 -7.38
C ASN A 120 -8.32 -4.34 -8.27
N ASN A 121 -9.01 -3.20 -8.12
CA ASN A 121 -10.26 -2.82 -8.79
C ASN A 121 -11.52 -3.62 -8.37
N ALA A 122 -11.43 -4.57 -7.46
CA ALA A 122 -12.59 -5.27 -6.93
C ALA A 122 -13.03 -4.66 -5.59
N LEU A 123 -14.33 -4.41 -5.42
CA LEU A 123 -14.89 -3.87 -4.18
C LEU A 123 -14.69 -4.87 -3.04
N ALA A 124 -13.95 -4.46 -2.01
CA ALA A 124 -13.74 -5.22 -0.78
C ALA A 124 -14.82 -4.90 0.27
N GLY A 125 -15.31 -3.67 0.30
CA GLY A 125 -16.35 -3.22 1.24
C GLY A 125 -16.30 -1.70 1.47
N GLU A 126 -16.95 -1.27 2.54
CA GLU A 126 -17.08 0.16 2.89
C GLU A 126 -16.70 0.41 4.34
N LEU A 127 -16.06 1.54 4.58
CA LEU A 127 -15.79 2.10 5.89
C LEU A 127 -16.67 3.32 6.09
N VAL A 128 -17.51 3.31 7.11
CA VAL A 128 -18.39 4.44 7.43
C VAL A 128 -17.80 5.21 8.60
N ILE A 129 -17.43 6.45 8.36
CA ILE A 129 -16.89 7.38 9.35
C ILE A 129 -18.03 8.22 9.88
N ASP A 130 -18.38 8.05 11.12
CA ASP A 130 -19.43 8.80 11.82
C ASP A 130 -18.90 9.44 13.12
N LYS A 131 -19.75 10.08 13.86
CA LYS A 131 -19.40 10.75 15.12
C LYS A 131 -18.76 9.83 16.15
N SER A 132 -19.06 8.53 16.12
CA SER A 132 -18.61 7.56 17.14
C SER A 132 -17.17 7.06 16.89
N ASN A 133 -16.72 7.05 15.63
CA ASN A 133 -15.43 6.50 15.22
C ASN A 133 -14.51 7.50 14.52
N ASN A 134 -14.95 8.74 14.35
CA ASN A 134 -14.22 9.81 13.67
C ASN A 134 -12.90 10.17 14.38
N GLY A 135 -11.80 10.08 13.68
CA GLY A 135 -10.44 10.23 14.23
C GLY A 135 -9.86 8.96 14.84
N GLY A 136 -10.60 7.85 14.77
CA GLY A 136 -10.18 6.54 15.28
C GLY A 136 -9.64 5.60 14.22
N THR A 137 -9.75 4.31 14.53
CA THR A 137 -9.36 3.21 13.64
C THR A 137 -10.60 2.43 13.22
N LEU A 138 -10.80 2.30 11.92
CA LEU A 138 -11.83 1.45 11.34
C LEU A 138 -11.20 0.16 10.82
N SER A 139 -12.00 -0.89 10.69
CA SER A 139 -11.50 -2.19 10.24
C SER A 139 -12.40 -2.80 9.17
N LEU A 140 -11.77 -3.42 8.15
CA LEU A 140 -12.46 -4.11 7.06
C LEU A 140 -11.77 -5.45 6.79
N PRO A 141 -12.51 -6.56 6.66
CA PRO A 141 -11.93 -7.82 6.23
C PRO A 141 -11.57 -7.77 4.74
N ILE A 142 -10.35 -8.22 4.40
CA ILE A 142 -9.86 -8.38 3.03
C ILE A 142 -9.68 -9.86 2.75
N SER A 143 -10.35 -10.35 1.71
CA SER A 143 -10.23 -11.74 1.26
C SER A 143 -8.95 -11.95 0.47
N SER A 144 -8.31 -13.11 0.66
CA SER A 144 -7.17 -13.57 -0.14
C SER A 144 -7.46 -13.60 -1.64
N LEU A 145 -8.71 -13.78 -2.04
CA LEU A 145 -9.13 -13.81 -3.46
C LEU A 145 -8.98 -12.46 -4.17
N LEU A 146 -8.87 -11.36 -3.43
CA LEU A 146 -8.68 -10.03 -3.97
C LEU A 146 -7.20 -9.66 -4.17
N LEU A 147 -6.29 -10.45 -3.61
CA LEU A 147 -4.86 -10.17 -3.60
C LEU A 147 -4.15 -10.93 -4.72
N LEU A 148 -3.20 -10.25 -5.34
CA LEU A 148 -2.30 -10.82 -6.32
C LEU A 148 -1.08 -11.38 -5.61
N ASP A 149 -0.67 -12.57 -6.03
CA ASP A 149 0.57 -13.18 -5.55
C ASP A 149 1.77 -12.56 -6.27
N ASP A 150 2.85 -12.39 -5.55
CA ASP A 150 4.11 -11.86 -6.10
C ASP A 150 4.00 -10.54 -6.85
N ALA A 151 3.00 -9.72 -6.54
CA ALA A 151 2.77 -8.43 -7.17
C ALA A 151 2.46 -7.35 -6.13
N GLN A 152 2.60 -6.11 -6.56
CA GLN A 152 2.12 -4.98 -5.80
C GLN A 152 0.59 -4.92 -5.89
N ASN A 153 -0.08 -4.90 -4.76
CA ASN A 153 -1.53 -4.78 -4.67
C ASN A 153 -1.92 -3.32 -4.47
N GLN A 154 -2.92 -2.87 -5.21
CA GLN A 154 -3.50 -1.55 -5.05
C GLN A 154 -4.70 -1.62 -4.09
N VAL A 155 -4.64 -0.87 -3.01
CA VAL A 155 -5.79 -0.59 -2.14
C VAL A 155 -6.27 0.81 -2.46
N MET A 156 -7.35 0.92 -3.23
CA MET A 156 -7.96 2.19 -3.60
C MET A 156 -9.10 2.52 -2.62
N LEU A 157 -9.08 3.73 -2.14
CA LEU A 157 -10.00 4.30 -1.17
C LEU A 157 -10.76 5.42 -1.86
N ARG A 158 -12.04 5.19 -2.16
CA ARG A 158 -12.90 6.15 -2.83
C ARG A 158 -13.82 6.84 -1.85
N CYS A 159 -13.79 8.16 -1.84
CA CYS A 159 -14.78 8.94 -1.10
C CYS A 159 -15.10 10.26 -1.79
N GLU A 160 -16.25 10.82 -1.44
CA GLU A 160 -16.62 12.17 -1.85
C GLU A 160 -15.69 13.20 -1.18
N LEU A 161 -15.19 14.15 -1.97
CA LEU A 161 -14.42 15.27 -1.45
C LEU A 161 -15.31 16.38 -0.90
N TRP A 162 -14.82 17.09 0.09
CA TRP A 162 -15.45 18.26 0.67
C TRP A 162 -14.51 19.47 0.59
N ASN A 163 -15.07 20.67 0.54
CA ASN A 163 -14.31 21.90 0.42
C ASN A 163 -13.81 22.34 1.80
N ALA A 164 -12.48 22.39 1.98
CA ALA A 164 -11.86 22.81 3.25
C ALA A 164 -12.21 24.25 3.65
N SER A 165 -12.55 25.13 2.68
CA SER A 165 -12.99 26.50 2.98
C SER A 165 -14.30 26.57 3.77
N THR A 166 -15.10 25.52 3.80
CA THR A 166 -16.31 25.42 4.64
C THR A 166 -15.97 25.49 6.14
N VAL A 167 -14.78 25.04 6.48
CA VAL A 167 -14.27 24.99 7.87
C VAL A 167 -13.20 26.04 8.13
N THR A 168 -12.30 26.18 7.18
CA THR A 168 -11.16 27.10 7.25
C THR A 168 -11.21 28.05 6.03
N PRO A 169 -11.71 29.30 6.18
CA PRO A 169 -12.05 30.17 5.04
C PRO A 169 -10.95 30.38 4.00
N ASN A 170 -9.67 30.29 4.38
CA ASN A 170 -8.53 30.48 3.49
C ASN A 170 -8.00 29.18 2.86
N ASP A 171 -8.51 28.03 3.27
CA ASP A 171 -8.11 26.75 2.72
C ASP A 171 -9.02 26.39 1.52
N LYS A 172 -8.43 26.38 0.32
CA LYS A 172 -9.17 26.13 -0.94
C LYS A 172 -9.07 24.65 -1.39
N ARG A 173 -8.47 23.79 -0.58
CA ARG A 173 -8.30 22.39 -0.95
C ARG A 173 -9.64 21.65 -0.96
N GLN A 174 -9.72 20.65 -1.84
CA GLN A 174 -10.73 19.61 -1.78
C GLN A 174 -10.13 18.44 -0.98
N LEU A 175 -10.77 18.02 0.08
CA LEU A 175 -10.28 17.03 1.01
C LEU A 175 -11.29 15.89 1.16
N GLY A 176 -10.83 14.67 1.32
CA GLY A 176 -11.67 13.52 1.66
C GLY A 176 -11.47 13.10 3.12
N PHE A 177 -10.61 12.13 3.34
CA PHE A 177 -10.29 11.57 4.64
C PHE A 177 -8.81 11.74 5.00
N PRO A 178 -8.46 11.85 6.30
CA PRO A 178 -7.09 11.96 6.77
C PRO A 178 -6.54 10.56 7.07
N LEU A 179 -5.64 10.04 6.26
CA LEU A 179 -5.02 8.73 6.46
C LEU A 179 -3.67 8.86 7.18
N ARG A 180 -3.53 8.19 8.32
CA ARG A 180 -2.26 7.99 9.02
C ARG A 180 -1.60 6.70 8.61
N SER A 181 -2.34 5.59 8.62
CA SER A 181 -1.81 4.29 8.23
C SER A 181 -2.87 3.32 7.75
N LEU A 182 -2.46 2.40 6.86
CA LEU A 182 -3.13 1.12 6.65
C LEU A 182 -2.29 0.02 7.29
N ARG A 183 -2.92 -0.80 8.12
CA ARG A 183 -2.30 -1.95 8.76
C ARG A 183 -3.08 -3.20 8.41
N PHE A 184 -2.39 -4.29 8.10
CA PHE A 184 -2.98 -5.57 7.75
C PHE A 184 -2.63 -6.60 8.82
N ILE A 185 -3.64 -7.19 9.44
CA ILE A 185 -3.50 -8.23 10.45
C ILE A 185 -3.95 -9.53 9.82
N ARG A 186 -3.07 -10.50 9.73
CA ARG A 186 -3.37 -11.84 9.22
C ARG A 186 -4.40 -12.53 10.13
N LYS A 187 -5.41 -13.16 9.54
CA LYS A 187 -6.46 -13.90 10.27
C LYS A 187 -6.16 -15.38 10.33
#